data_26585938a0f3da6a60ce86d50e5d2c5d
#
_entry.id   26585938a0f3da6a60ce86d50e5d2c5d
#
_cell.length_a   1.000
_cell.length_b   1.000
_cell.length_c   1.000
_cell.angle_alpha   90.00
_cell.angle_beta   90.00
_cell.angle_gamma   90.00
#
_symmetry.space_group_name_H-M   'P 1'
#
loop_
_entity.id
_entity.type
_entity.pdbx_description
1 polymer ?
#
loop_
_entity_poly.entity_id
_entity_poly.type
_entity_poly.pdbx_seq_one_letter_code
_entity_poly.pdbx_strand_id
1 'polypeptide(L)'
;MGINEFFEKVLGQKLPNQYSWGCYVPTRKAMCWTVWKEEIEGNQVEVHSDIPYRTKAGHVNRNWKKRKEEFELVQSGVPAYGVMISCGKSVDADSWNIQELNSHEIFELSDLEFNEKKKKWTMIIDINRPIAVEKIKLDQNKTENTLKQHTQAFKTYEKATKLGWELIGLNEQIASLSLSGKLMDILLSDGSYIRK
;
A
#
# COMPACT_ATOMS: atom_id res chain seq x y z
N MET A 1 -13.18 10.51 7.76
CA MET A 1 -11.72 10.34 7.55
C MET A 1 -11.43 10.40 6.06
N GLY A 2 -10.47 11.22 5.61
CA GLY A 2 -10.08 11.29 4.21
C GLY A 2 -9.07 10.19 3.85
N ILE A 3 -8.84 9.98 2.54
CA ILE A 3 -7.96 8.91 2.05
C ILE A 3 -6.52 9.05 2.56
N ASN A 4 -5.96 10.28 2.56
CA ASN A 4 -4.61 10.52 3.08
C ASN A 4 -4.49 10.21 4.57
N GLU A 5 -5.52 10.57 5.34
CA GLU A 5 -5.60 10.29 6.77
C GLU A 5 -5.74 8.78 7.04
N PHE A 6 -6.50 8.07 6.21
CA PHE A 6 -6.61 6.61 6.29
C PHE A 6 -5.25 5.93 6.08
N PHE A 7 -4.54 6.27 5.00
CA PHE A 7 -3.22 5.71 4.75
C PHE A 7 -2.24 6.02 5.88
N GLU A 8 -2.21 7.27 6.37
CA GLU A 8 -1.28 7.69 7.43
C GLU A 8 -1.63 7.06 8.79
N LYS A 9 -2.90 7.16 9.23
CA LYS A 9 -3.30 6.74 10.59
C LYS A 9 -3.65 5.27 10.72
N VAL A 10 -4.11 4.64 9.64
CA VAL A 10 -4.57 3.25 9.67
C VAL A 10 -3.55 2.29 9.08
N LEU A 11 -3.01 2.61 7.91
CA LEU A 11 -2.01 1.77 7.27
C LEU A 11 -0.58 2.09 7.72
N GLY A 12 -0.38 3.21 8.43
CA GLY A 12 0.93 3.62 8.95
C GLY A 12 1.88 4.15 7.88
N GLN A 13 1.37 4.50 6.69
CA GLN A 13 2.17 4.98 5.57
C GLN A 13 1.52 6.19 4.92
N LYS A 14 2.23 7.31 4.94
CA LYS A 14 1.77 8.53 4.26
C LYS A 14 1.84 8.36 2.74
N LEU A 15 0.77 8.77 2.04
CA LEU A 15 0.80 8.81 0.59
C LEU A 15 1.88 9.78 0.09
N PRO A 16 2.59 9.45 -1.01
CA PRO A 16 3.66 10.28 -1.56
C PRO A 16 3.22 11.72 -1.91
N ASN A 17 1.96 11.87 -2.29
CA ASN A 17 1.31 13.17 -2.51
C ASN A 17 -0.21 13.01 -2.41
N GLN A 18 -0.92 14.14 -2.32
CA GLN A 18 -2.39 14.14 -2.17
C GLN A 18 -3.19 13.54 -3.34
N TYR A 19 -2.54 13.32 -4.49
CA TYR A 19 -3.15 12.72 -5.68
C TYR A 19 -2.71 11.29 -5.92
N SER A 20 -1.93 10.71 -5.00
CA SER A 20 -1.47 9.32 -5.13
C SER A 20 -2.62 8.35 -4.98
N TRP A 21 -2.61 7.32 -5.83
CA TRP A 21 -3.65 6.27 -5.85
C TRP A 21 -3.29 5.08 -4.96
N GLY A 22 -2.27 5.21 -4.15
CA GLY A 22 -1.76 4.22 -3.22
C GLY A 22 -0.26 4.30 -3.06
N CYS A 23 0.28 3.37 -2.30
CA CYS A 23 1.72 3.24 -2.07
C CYS A 23 2.07 1.86 -1.52
N TYR A 24 3.36 1.54 -1.55
CA TYR A 24 3.90 0.44 -0.78
C TYR A 24 3.81 0.76 0.72
N VAL A 25 3.30 -0.18 1.50
CA VAL A 25 3.17 -0.10 2.96
C VAL A 25 4.22 -1.01 3.60
N PRO A 26 5.34 -0.48 4.10
CA PRO A 26 6.47 -1.28 4.60
C PRO A 26 6.10 -2.21 5.74
N THR A 27 5.27 -1.75 6.68
CA THR A 27 4.81 -2.52 7.85
C THR A 27 4.05 -3.80 7.47
N ARG A 28 3.49 -3.85 6.25
CA ARG A 28 2.79 -5.00 5.70
C ARG A 28 3.55 -5.72 4.61
N LYS A 29 4.66 -5.16 4.15
CA LYS A 29 5.38 -5.62 2.94
C LYS A 29 4.43 -5.79 1.76
N ALA A 30 3.50 -4.86 1.58
CA ALA A 30 2.42 -4.95 0.62
C ALA A 30 2.16 -3.64 -0.11
N MET A 31 1.67 -3.74 -1.33
CA MET A 31 1.07 -2.61 -2.04
C MET A 31 -0.35 -2.38 -1.53
N CYS A 32 -0.71 -1.13 -1.24
CA CYS A 32 -2.08 -0.74 -0.95
C CYS A 32 -2.51 0.29 -2.00
N TRP A 33 -3.53 -0.04 -2.77
CA TRP A 33 -4.06 0.80 -3.84
C TRP A 33 -5.51 1.20 -3.57
N THR A 34 -5.88 2.42 -3.94
CA THR A 34 -7.29 2.77 -4.02
C THR A 34 -7.92 2.06 -5.20
N VAL A 35 -9.08 1.48 -4.99
CA VAL A 35 -9.89 0.83 -6.02
C VAL A 35 -11.30 1.41 -5.99
N TRP A 36 -11.84 1.69 -7.17
CA TRP A 36 -13.18 2.23 -7.27
C TRP A 36 -14.22 1.10 -7.24
N LYS A 37 -15.22 1.25 -6.37
CA LYS A 37 -16.32 0.29 -6.28
C LYS A 37 -17.05 0.15 -7.62
N GLU A 38 -17.15 1.24 -8.34
CA GLU A 38 -17.81 1.32 -9.64
C GLU A 38 -17.04 0.61 -10.77
N GLU A 39 -15.75 0.32 -10.57
CA GLU A 39 -14.89 -0.42 -11.51
C GLU A 39 -14.83 -1.92 -11.22
N ILE A 40 -15.61 -2.40 -10.25
CA ILE A 40 -15.68 -3.83 -9.94
C ILE A 40 -16.72 -4.50 -10.86
N GLU A 41 -16.25 -5.40 -11.71
CA GLU A 41 -17.09 -6.25 -12.58
C GLU A 41 -16.98 -7.72 -12.10
N GLY A 42 -18.00 -8.20 -11.41
CA GLY A 42 -17.97 -9.54 -10.78
C GLY A 42 -16.94 -9.61 -9.66
N ASN A 43 -15.85 -10.35 -9.88
CA ASN A 43 -14.71 -10.46 -8.96
C ASN A 43 -13.43 -9.79 -9.51
N GLN A 44 -13.54 -9.01 -10.56
CA GLN A 44 -12.43 -8.26 -11.14
C GLN A 44 -12.57 -6.76 -10.87
N VAL A 45 -11.46 -6.10 -10.60
CA VAL A 45 -11.39 -4.65 -10.46
C VAL A 45 -10.32 -4.08 -11.38
N GLU A 46 -10.63 -2.97 -12.04
CA GLU A 46 -9.64 -2.20 -12.79
C GLU A 46 -8.68 -1.52 -11.81
N VAL A 47 -7.38 -1.74 -11.99
CA VAL A 47 -6.34 -1.11 -11.19
C VAL A 47 -5.54 -0.07 -11.96
N HIS A 48 -5.61 -0.10 -13.29
CA HIS A 48 -4.93 0.86 -14.16
C HIS A 48 -5.39 0.77 -15.63
N SER A 49 -5.47 1.92 -16.28
CA SER A 49 -5.62 2.01 -17.73
C SER A 49 -4.27 2.10 -18.42
N ASP A 50 -4.03 1.35 -19.49
CA ASP A 50 -2.80 1.48 -20.31
C ASP A 50 -2.80 2.75 -21.16
N ILE A 51 -3.97 3.38 -21.32
CA ILE A 51 -4.09 4.69 -21.97
C ILE A 51 -3.59 5.76 -21.00
N PRO A 52 -2.53 6.51 -21.35
CA PRO A 52 -1.96 7.49 -20.43
C PRO A 52 -2.96 8.57 -20.03
N TYR A 53 -3.20 8.68 -18.73
CA TYR A 53 -3.96 9.82 -18.21
C TYR A 53 -3.13 11.09 -18.35
N ARG A 54 -3.66 12.09 -19.05
CA ARG A 54 -2.99 13.36 -19.31
C ARG A 54 -3.56 14.49 -18.46
N THR A 55 -2.68 15.34 -17.97
CA THR A 55 -3.06 16.60 -17.30
C THR A 55 -3.66 17.58 -18.33
N LYS A 56 -4.30 18.66 -17.85
CA LYS A 56 -4.80 19.75 -18.70
C LYS A 56 -3.70 20.36 -19.59
N ALA A 57 -2.44 20.32 -19.15
CA ALA A 57 -1.28 20.78 -19.92
C ALA A 57 -0.72 19.72 -20.89
N GLY A 58 -1.40 18.59 -21.08
CA GLY A 58 -1.00 17.52 -22.00
C GLY A 58 0.12 16.57 -21.48
N HIS A 59 0.65 16.79 -20.29
CA HIS A 59 1.68 15.93 -19.72
C HIS A 59 1.07 14.63 -19.16
N VAL A 60 1.79 13.51 -19.30
CA VAL A 60 1.40 12.25 -18.67
C VAL A 60 1.43 12.41 -17.15
N ASN A 61 0.33 11.99 -16.50
CA ASN A 61 0.20 12.04 -15.06
C ASN A 61 1.29 11.20 -14.38
N ARG A 62 1.96 11.75 -13.36
CA ARG A 62 3.04 11.07 -12.63
C ARG A 62 2.55 9.82 -11.91
N ASN A 63 1.34 9.86 -11.36
CA ASN A 63 0.76 8.70 -10.66
C ASN A 63 0.46 7.56 -11.64
N TRP A 64 0.12 7.87 -12.89
CA TRP A 64 -0.03 6.86 -13.94
C TRP A 64 1.28 6.10 -14.19
N LYS A 65 2.42 6.84 -14.34
CA LYS A 65 3.73 6.21 -14.48
C LYS A 65 4.12 5.38 -13.27
N LYS A 66 3.94 5.95 -12.08
CA LYS A 66 4.30 5.30 -10.83
C LYS A 66 3.53 3.98 -10.61
N ARG A 67 2.25 3.92 -10.98
CA ARG A 67 1.45 2.71 -10.89
C ARG A 67 2.06 1.57 -11.72
N LYS A 68 2.56 1.86 -12.91
CA LYS A 68 3.26 0.87 -13.75
C LYS A 68 4.53 0.33 -13.11
N GLU A 69 5.31 1.20 -12.46
CA GLU A 69 6.51 0.79 -11.71
C GLU A 69 6.14 -0.11 -10.51
N GLU A 70 5.02 0.17 -9.87
CA GLU A 70 4.49 -0.63 -8.75
C GLU A 70 4.05 -2.03 -9.18
N PHE A 71 3.65 -2.24 -10.44
CA PHE A 71 3.29 -3.57 -10.97
C PHE A 71 4.45 -4.55 -10.94
N GLU A 72 5.68 -4.10 -11.17
CA GLU A 72 6.88 -4.95 -11.10
C GLU A 72 7.03 -5.56 -9.71
N LEU A 73 6.72 -4.80 -8.65
CA LEU A 73 6.72 -5.29 -7.28
C LEU A 73 5.67 -6.37 -7.06
N VAL A 74 4.45 -6.16 -7.54
CA VAL A 74 3.37 -7.14 -7.40
C VAL A 74 3.67 -8.40 -8.20
N GLN A 75 4.17 -8.26 -9.43
CA GLN A 75 4.60 -9.39 -10.26
C GLN A 75 5.77 -10.17 -9.65
N SER A 76 6.61 -9.52 -8.84
CA SER A 76 7.68 -10.19 -8.07
C SER A 76 7.19 -10.90 -6.81
N GLY A 77 5.87 -10.90 -6.55
CA GLY A 77 5.25 -11.60 -5.43
C GLY A 77 4.95 -10.72 -4.20
N VAL A 78 5.08 -9.39 -4.30
CA VAL A 78 4.63 -8.48 -3.24
C VAL A 78 3.10 -8.50 -3.18
N PRO A 79 2.47 -8.83 -2.03
CA PRO A 79 1.03 -8.81 -1.88
C PRO A 79 0.43 -7.43 -2.20
N ALA A 80 -0.80 -7.41 -2.73
CA ALA A 80 -1.53 -6.19 -3.00
C ALA A 80 -2.89 -6.17 -2.28
N TYR A 81 -3.30 -4.98 -1.82
CA TYR A 81 -4.59 -4.76 -1.17
C TYR A 81 -5.31 -3.55 -1.76
N GLY A 82 -6.62 -3.67 -1.90
CA GLY A 82 -7.52 -2.62 -2.33
C GLY A 82 -8.12 -1.85 -1.15
N VAL A 83 -7.98 -0.53 -1.16
CA VAL A 83 -8.71 0.40 -0.30
C VAL A 83 -9.90 0.89 -1.12
N MET A 84 -11.09 0.41 -0.80
CA MET A 84 -12.29 0.69 -1.59
C MET A 84 -12.77 2.13 -1.39
N ILE A 85 -12.97 2.81 -2.50
CA ILE A 85 -13.58 4.15 -2.58
C ILE A 85 -14.75 4.13 -3.55
N SER A 86 -15.67 5.08 -3.42
CA SER A 86 -16.81 5.24 -4.33
C SER A 86 -17.01 6.71 -4.68
N CYS A 87 -17.43 6.98 -5.89
CA CYS A 87 -17.88 8.31 -6.33
C CYS A 87 -19.39 8.48 -6.28
N GLY A 88 -20.15 7.41 -6.01
CA GLY A 88 -21.61 7.42 -6.00
C GLY A 88 -22.26 7.76 -7.35
N LYS A 89 -21.50 7.64 -8.46
CA LYS A 89 -21.94 7.94 -9.82
C LYS A 89 -21.79 6.74 -10.74
N SER A 90 -22.42 6.79 -11.92
CA SER A 90 -22.20 5.78 -12.94
C SER A 90 -20.75 5.81 -13.48
N VAL A 91 -20.31 4.70 -14.05
CA VAL A 91 -18.97 4.55 -14.66
C VAL A 91 -18.74 5.56 -15.79
N ASP A 92 -19.81 5.98 -16.48
CA ASP A 92 -19.76 6.91 -17.63
C ASP A 92 -19.73 8.40 -17.23
N ALA A 93 -19.59 8.71 -15.93
CA ALA A 93 -19.55 10.10 -15.49
C ALA A 93 -18.23 10.78 -15.89
N ASP A 94 -18.31 12.03 -16.40
CA ASP A 94 -17.16 12.81 -16.89
C ASP A 94 -16.08 13.06 -15.82
N SER A 95 -16.44 13.01 -14.54
CA SER A 95 -15.51 13.23 -13.45
C SER A 95 -15.93 12.49 -12.18
N TRP A 96 -14.96 11.89 -11.51
CA TRP A 96 -15.13 11.17 -10.27
C TRP A 96 -14.47 11.92 -9.12
N ASN A 97 -15.25 12.11 -8.06
CA ASN A 97 -14.75 12.62 -6.77
C ASN A 97 -15.09 11.60 -5.69
N ILE A 98 -14.17 11.33 -4.81
CA ILE A 98 -14.40 10.40 -3.70
C ILE A 98 -15.51 10.96 -2.82
N GLN A 99 -16.63 10.24 -2.74
CA GLN A 99 -17.75 10.51 -1.84
C GLN A 99 -17.68 9.60 -0.62
N GLU A 100 -17.29 8.34 -0.82
CA GLU A 100 -17.20 7.34 0.22
C GLU A 100 -15.82 6.69 0.23
N LEU A 101 -15.34 6.38 1.43
CA LEU A 101 -14.15 5.60 1.70
C LEU A 101 -14.54 4.49 2.66
N ASN A 102 -14.30 3.23 2.29
CA ASN A 102 -14.39 2.14 3.25
C ASN A 102 -13.20 2.23 4.21
N SER A 103 -13.45 2.81 5.38
CA SER A 103 -12.44 3.00 6.42
C SER A 103 -12.38 1.86 7.45
N HIS A 104 -13.18 0.82 7.24
CA HIS A 104 -13.30 -0.31 8.16
C HIS A 104 -12.63 -1.57 7.62
N GLU A 105 -12.45 -1.66 6.30
CA GLU A 105 -12.00 -2.86 5.60
C GLU A 105 -11.08 -2.53 4.43
N ILE A 106 -10.14 -3.44 4.16
CA ILE A 106 -9.38 -3.53 2.91
C ILE A 106 -9.55 -4.91 2.31
N PHE A 107 -9.23 -5.07 1.04
CA PHE A 107 -9.47 -6.28 0.28
C PHE A 107 -8.18 -6.80 -0.34
N GLU A 108 -7.95 -8.10 -0.27
CA GLU A 108 -6.83 -8.72 -0.99
C GLU A 108 -7.04 -8.61 -2.49
N LEU A 109 -5.97 -8.27 -3.21
CA LEU A 109 -5.92 -8.22 -4.66
C LEU A 109 -4.95 -9.28 -5.16
N SER A 110 -5.38 -10.11 -6.10
CA SER A 110 -4.55 -11.16 -6.72
C SER A 110 -4.60 -11.09 -8.23
N ASP A 111 -3.73 -11.87 -8.88
CA ASP A 111 -3.76 -12.13 -10.31
C ASP A 111 -3.79 -10.86 -11.17
N LEU A 112 -2.68 -10.11 -11.15
CA LEU A 112 -2.51 -8.92 -11.98
C LEU A 112 -2.43 -9.32 -13.46
N GLU A 113 -3.45 -8.97 -14.24
CA GLU A 113 -3.58 -9.31 -15.65
C GLU A 113 -3.80 -8.08 -16.53
N PHE A 114 -3.29 -8.15 -17.75
CA PHE A 114 -3.52 -7.14 -18.77
C PHE A 114 -4.59 -7.59 -19.78
N ASN A 115 -5.68 -6.84 -19.87
CA ASN A 115 -6.72 -7.05 -20.86
C ASN A 115 -6.41 -6.28 -22.15
N GLU A 116 -5.91 -6.99 -23.15
CA GLU A 116 -5.51 -6.41 -24.46
C GLU A 116 -6.66 -5.68 -25.18
N LYS A 117 -7.89 -6.18 -25.07
CA LYS A 117 -9.05 -5.59 -25.74
C LYS A 117 -9.48 -4.28 -25.10
N LYS A 118 -9.52 -4.24 -23.77
CA LYS A 118 -9.90 -3.07 -22.99
C LYS A 118 -8.73 -2.10 -22.76
N LYS A 119 -7.48 -2.52 -23.02
CA LYS A 119 -6.24 -1.78 -22.67
C LYS A 119 -6.20 -1.40 -21.20
N LYS A 120 -6.57 -2.34 -20.33
CA LYS A 120 -6.71 -2.13 -18.89
C LYS A 120 -5.99 -3.25 -18.12
N TRP A 121 -5.41 -2.88 -16.99
CA TRP A 121 -4.89 -3.81 -16.00
C TRP A 121 -5.97 -4.08 -14.96
N THR A 122 -6.21 -5.35 -14.69
CA THR A 122 -7.21 -5.82 -13.73
C THR A 122 -6.58 -6.75 -12.72
N MET A 123 -7.20 -6.83 -11.54
CA MET A 123 -6.89 -7.82 -10.51
C MET A 123 -8.17 -8.47 -10.01
N ILE A 124 -8.02 -9.67 -9.48
CA ILE A 124 -9.11 -10.33 -8.75
C ILE A 124 -9.24 -9.68 -7.37
N ILE A 125 -10.48 -9.40 -6.97
CA ILE A 125 -10.84 -8.89 -5.66
C ILE A 125 -11.92 -9.78 -5.04
N ASP A 126 -11.69 -10.28 -3.83
CA ASP A 126 -12.72 -11.01 -3.08
C ASP A 126 -13.41 -10.06 -2.08
N ILE A 127 -14.51 -9.44 -2.52
CA ILE A 127 -15.29 -8.53 -1.68
C ILE A 127 -16.00 -9.24 -0.52
N ASN A 128 -16.09 -10.58 -0.53
CA ASN A 128 -16.70 -11.38 0.53
C ASN A 128 -15.71 -11.75 1.63
N ARG A 129 -14.42 -11.44 1.44
CA ARG A 129 -13.35 -11.69 2.42
C ARG A 129 -12.58 -10.41 2.78
N PRO A 130 -13.27 -9.41 3.33
CA PRO A 130 -12.62 -8.18 3.75
C PRO A 130 -11.69 -8.45 4.93
N ILE A 131 -10.61 -7.66 5.00
CA ILE A 131 -9.72 -7.62 6.16
C ILE A 131 -10.13 -6.40 6.98
N ALA A 132 -10.63 -6.63 8.20
CA ALA A 132 -11.04 -5.56 9.09
C ALA A 132 -9.84 -4.67 9.50
N VAL A 133 -10.06 -3.36 9.48
CA VAL A 133 -9.04 -2.35 9.83
C VAL A 133 -8.49 -2.54 11.25
N GLU A 134 -9.33 -2.96 12.19
CA GLU A 134 -8.93 -3.27 13.57
C GLU A 134 -7.91 -4.42 13.59
N LYS A 135 -8.09 -5.43 12.76
CA LYS A 135 -7.14 -6.54 12.61
C LYS A 135 -5.80 -6.06 12.05
N ILE A 136 -5.83 -5.09 11.12
CA ILE A 136 -4.63 -4.44 10.58
C ILE A 136 -3.87 -3.70 11.68
N LYS A 137 -4.58 -2.93 12.51
CA LYS A 137 -4.01 -2.19 13.65
C LYS A 137 -3.42 -3.13 14.70
N LEU A 138 -4.09 -4.25 14.98
CA LEU A 138 -3.59 -5.29 15.89
C LEU A 138 -2.29 -5.90 15.38
N ASP A 139 -2.18 -6.15 14.08
CA ASP A 139 -0.96 -6.69 13.50
C ASP A 139 0.21 -5.68 13.59
N GLN A 140 -0.05 -4.38 13.38
CA GLN A 140 0.95 -3.33 13.60
C GLN A 140 1.40 -3.27 15.06
N ASN A 141 0.46 -3.25 15.99
CA ASN A 141 0.75 -3.25 17.42
C ASN A 141 1.51 -4.51 17.86
N LYS A 142 1.18 -5.68 17.26
CA LYS A 142 1.89 -6.93 17.52
C LYS A 142 3.35 -6.85 17.10
N THR A 143 3.63 -6.28 15.92
CA THR A 143 4.99 -6.08 15.41
C THR A 143 5.80 -5.17 16.34
N GLU A 144 5.21 -4.04 16.75
CA GLU A 144 5.84 -3.09 17.67
C GLU A 144 6.05 -3.68 19.07
N ASN A 145 5.08 -4.44 19.57
CA ASN A 145 5.18 -5.13 20.86
C ASN A 145 6.24 -6.24 20.83
N THR A 146 6.40 -6.95 19.72
CA THR A 146 7.47 -7.94 19.55
C THR A 146 8.85 -7.25 19.62
N LEU A 147 9.03 -6.12 18.93
CA LEU A 147 10.26 -5.32 19.01
C LEU A 147 10.52 -4.82 20.42
N LYS A 148 9.51 -4.37 21.17
CA LYS A 148 9.63 -3.89 22.56
C LYS A 148 10.14 -4.97 23.52
N GLN A 149 9.88 -6.25 23.24
CA GLN A 149 10.41 -7.36 24.04
C GLN A 149 11.95 -7.49 23.93
N HIS A 150 12.53 -6.97 22.84
CA HIS A 150 13.97 -6.97 22.57
C HIS A 150 14.56 -5.58 22.87
N THR A 151 14.78 -5.27 24.14
CA THR A 151 15.09 -3.92 24.64
C THR A 151 16.22 -3.21 23.87
N GLN A 152 17.30 -3.90 23.51
CA GLN A 152 18.43 -3.29 22.78
C GLN A 152 18.07 -3.05 21.30
N ALA A 153 17.44 -4.02 20.65
CA ALA A 153 16.96 -3.88 19.28
C ALA A 153 15.93 -2.75 19.17
N PHE A 154 15.02 -2.61 20.14
CA PHE A 154 14.04 -1.54 20.20
C PHE A 154 14.70 -0.16 20.33
N LYS A 155 15.72 0.00 21.16
CA LYS A 155 16.50 1.26 21.26
C LYS A 155 17.19 1.62 19.95
N THR A 156 17.74 0.63 19.24
CA THR A 156 18.37 0.85 17.92
C THR A 156 17.31 1.22 16.88
N TYR A 157 16.17 0.53 16.89
CA TYR A 157 15.01 0.84 16.07
C TYR A 157 14.50 2.27 16.29
N GLU A 158 14.29 2.70 17.55
CA GLU A 158 13.85 4.07 17.85
C GLU A 158 14.84 5.14 17.36
N LYS A 159 16.15 4.88 17.48
CA LYS A 159 17.17 5.78 16.93
C LYS A 159 17.11 5.84 15.40
N ALA A 160 16.96 4.69 14.76
CA ALA A 160 16.88 4.61 13.31
C ALA A 160 15.61 5.32 12.78
N THR A 161 14.45 5.13 13.39
CA THR A 161 13.20 5.78 12.97
C THR A 161 13.24 7.30 13.13
N LYS A 162 13.92 7.82 14.17
CA LYS A 162 14.17 9.27 14.31
C LYS A 162 15.03 9.84 13.18
N LEU A 163 15.85 9.01 12.52
CA LEU A 163 16.66 9.36 11.35
C LEU A 163 15.95 9.09 10.02
N GLY A 164 14.65 8.75 10.05
CA GLY A 164 13.83 8.52 8.88
C GLY A 164 13.86 7.10 8.33
N TRP A 165 14.49 6.13 9.04
CA TRP A 165 14.44 4.73 8.63
C TRP A 165 13.05 4.15 8.90
N GLU A 166 12.53 3.38 7.96
CA GLU A 166 11.22 2.75 8.02
C GLU A 166 11.35 1.23 8.17
N LEU A 167 10.57 0.64 9.07
CA LEU A 167 10.53 -0.82 9.26
C LEU A 167 9.85 -1.47 8.05
N ILE A 168 10.59 -2.30 7.33
CA ILE A 168 10.09 -3.05 6.17
C ILE A 168 9.91 -4.53 6.44
N GLY A 169 10.37 -5.03 7.57
CA GLY A 169 10.24 -6.43 7.93
C GLY A 169 10.65 -6.74 9.36
N LEU A 170 9.97 -7.74 9.94
CA LEU A 170 10.30 -8.31 11.23
C LEU A 170 10.11 -9.82 11.16
N ASN A 171 11.11 -10.57 11.61
CA ASN A 171 11.02 -12.00 11.87
C ASN A 171 11.56 -12.30 13.28
N GLU A 172 11.74 -13.57 13.64
CA GLU A 172 12.19 -13.99 14.96
C GLU A 172 13.60 -13.53 15.33
N GLN A 173 14.41 -13.11 14.36
CA GLN A 173 15.82 -12.79 14.55
C GLN A 173 16.20 -11.37 14.14
N ILE A 174 15.49 -10.78 13.21
CA ILE A 174 15.90 -9.55 12.51
C ILE A 174 14.72 -8.59 12.31
N ALA A 175 14.97 -7.30 12.59
CA ALA A 175 14.13 -6.19 12.11
C ALA A 175 14.84 -5.52 10.93
N SER A 176 14.23 -5.54 9.75
CA SER A 176 14.77 -4.93 8.54
C SER A 176 14.17 -3.54 8.33
N LEU A 177 15.03 -2.54 8.07
CA LEU A 177 14.65 -1.15 7.84
C LEU A 177 15.13 -0.67 6.48
N SER A 178 14.44 0.32 5.92
CA SER A 178 14.79 0.99 4.67
C SER A 178 14.84 2.50 4.83
N LEU A 179 15.78 3.15 4.15
CA LEU A 179 15.85 4.60 4.01
C LEU A 179 16.36 4.95 2.60
N SER A 180 15.50 5.54 1.77
CA SER A 180 15.87 5.98 0.41
C SER A 180 16.60 4.91 -0.40
N GLY A 181 16.11 3.66 -0.36
CA GLY A 181 16.71 2.52 -1.08
C GLY A 181 17.89 1.84 -0.41
N LYS A 182 18.37 2.35 0.74
CA LYS A 182 19.37 1.68 1.56
C LYS A 182 18.66 0.73 2.54
N LEU A 183 19.30 -0.39 2.83
CA LEU A 183 18.78 -1.39 3.75
C LEU A 183 19.63 -1.48 5.02
N MET A 184 18.99 -1.75 6.14
CA MET A 184 19.62 -2.00 7.42
C MET A 184 18.87 -3.09 8.17
N ASP A 185 19.58 -4.11 8.64
CA ASP A 185 19.02 -5.14 9.49
C ASP A 185 19.49 -4.91 10.93
N ILE A 186 18.56 -4.93 11.89
CA ILE A 186 18.84 -4.92 13.33
C ILE A 186 18.65 -6.33 13.85
N LEU A 187 19.66 -6.89 14.48
CA LEU A 187 19.57 -8.19 15.13
C LEU A 187 18.78 -8.07 16.44
N LEU A 188 17.76 -8.91 16.63
CA LEU A 188 16.91 -8.86 17.82
C LEU A 188 17.63 -9.35 19.07
N SER A 189 18.67 -10.18 18.91
CA SER A 189 19.44 -10.74 20.02
C SER A 189 20.18 -9.70 20.86
N ASP A 190 20.80 -8.70 20.22
CA ASP A 190 21.69 -7.74 20.88
C ASP A 190 21.50 -6.28 20.41
N GLY A 191 20.64 -6.05 19.42
CA GLY A 191 20.39 -4.72 18.86
C GLY A 191 21.51 -4.20 17.96
N SER A 192 22.49 -5.01 17.59
CA SER A 192 23.50 -4.67 16.59
C SER A 192 22.82 -4.53 15.21
N TYR A 193 23.45 -3.82 14.29
CA TYR A 193 22.88 -3.63 12.96
C TYR A 193 23.90 -3.80 11.84
N ILE A 194 23.42 -4.27 10.69
CA ILE A 194 24.18 -4.46 9.45
C ILE A 194 23.55 -3.58 8.38
N ARG A 195 24.31 -2.69 7.78
CA ARG A 195 23.91 -1.92 6.59
C ARG A 195 24.24 -2.71 5.33
N LYS A 196 23.29 -2.75 4.39
CA LYS A 196 23.41 -3.42 3.09
C LYS A 196 23.41 -2.39 1.98
#